data_8b8c72b808b95e9b31ca3366e0dfc92e
#
_entry.id   8b8c72b808b95e9b31ca3366e0dfc92e
#
_cell.length_a   1.000
_cell.length_b   1.000
_cell.length_c   1.000
_cell.angle_alpha   90.00
_cell.angle_beta   90.00
_cell.angle_gamma   90.00
#
_symmetry.space_group_name_H-M   'P 1'
#
loop_
_entity.id
_entity.type
_entity.pdbx_description
1 polymer ?
#
loop_
_entity_poly.entity_id
_entity_poly.type
_entity_poly.pdbx_seq_one_letter_code
_entity_poly.pdbx_strand_id
1 'polypeptide(L)'
;VIEEKGIYSIEKFLIARRLMYWQVYLHKTVIAAEQLLIKILERAKELSLTGKELFATPCFAHFLTHSITKNDFITNPIHLKQFSGLDDHDIFTSIKVWAQDDDLILSTLCQRLVARNLYRVEISNSPPSIHQINQLAQWAQSKFDIEEDDTSYFVFTDTIKNKTYQTGEGNIKILMKDDTVKDIAVASDNSNLEALTKSVEKYILCYLKEIPPIPTKDRYIIKPSF
;
A
#
# COMPACT_ATOMS: atom_id res chain seq x y z
N VAL A 1 -3.09 -26.38 -17.78
CA VAL A 1 -1.85 -27.18 -17.81
C VAL A 1 -1.00 -26.69 -18.97
N ILE A 2 0.30 -26.55 -18.79
CA ILE A 2 1.26 -26.06 -19.78
C ILE A 2 2.21 -27.23 -20.09
N GLU A 3 2.58 -27.41 -21.34
CA GLU A 3 3.54 -28.47 -21.72
C GLU A 3 4.96 -28.15 -21.20
N GLU A 4 5.74 -29.21 -20.91
CA GLU A 4 7.12 -29.14 -20.39
C GLU A 4 8.01 -28.15 -21.15
N LYS A 5 7.88 -28.07 -22.48
CA LYS A 5 8.63 -27.10 -23.32
C LYS A 5 8.36 -25.62 -22.98
N GLY A 6 7.25 -25.35 -22.28
CA GLY A 6 6.88 -23.99 -21.83
C GLY A 6 7.53 -23.56 -20.51
N ILE A 7 8.23 -24.42 -19.78
CA ILE A 7 8.81 -24.14 -18.45
C ILE A 7 9.63 -22.85 -18.46
N TYR A 8 10.61 -22.73 -19.37
CA TYR A 8 11.49 -21.55 -19.42
C TYR A 8 10.77 -20.23 -19.71
N SER A 9 9.65 -20.30 -20.45
CA SER A 9 8.82 -19.10 -20.73
C SER A 9 8.09 -18.64 -19.47
N ILE A 10 7.59 -19.58 -18.67
CA ILE A 10 6.93 -19.28 -17.39
C ILE A 10 7.93 -18.79 -16.36
N GLU A 11 9.12 -19.36 -16.29
CA GLU A 11 10.20 -18.86 -15.43
C GLU A 11 10.52 -17.39 -15.69
N LYS A 12 10.75 -17.06 -16.97
CA LYS A 12 11.00 -15.66 -17.39
C LYS A 12 9.86 -14.74 -17.00
N PHE A 13 8.61 -15.19 -17.20
CA PHE A 13 7.43 -14.43 -16.81
C PHE A 13 7.38 -14.18 -15.28
N LEU A 14 7.61 -15.20 -14.46
CA LEU A 14 7.60 -15.07 -13.01
C LEU A 14 8.72 -14.15 -12.50
N ILE A 15 9.92 -14.25 -13.07
CA ILE A 15 11.05 -13.37 -12.76
C ILE A 15 10.73 -11.92 -13.16
N ALA A 16 10.24 -11.71 -14.39
CA ALA A 16 9.86 -10.38 -14.87
C ALA A 16 8.75 -9.77 -14.01
N ARG A 17 7.74 -10.56 -13.63
CA ARG A 17 6.68 -10.13 -12.70
C ARG A 17 7.24 -9.70 -11.35
N ARG A 18 8.18 -10.46 -10.77
CA ARG A 18 8.83 -10.10 -9.50
C ARG A 18 9.57 -8.77 -9.61
N LEU A 19 10.35 -8.60 -10.67
CA LEU A 19 11.10 -7.35 -10.90
C LEU A 19 10.14 -6.16 -11.04
N MET A 20 9.07 -6.33 -11.81
CA MET A 20 8.05 -5.30 -11.99
C MET A 20 7.39 -4.92 -10.66
N TYR A 21 7.06 -5.88 -9.79
CA TYR A 21 6.53 -5.58 -8.46
C TYR A 21 7.48 -4.71 -7.64
N TRP A 22 8.77 -5.05 -7.58
CA TRP A 22 9.74 -4.28 -6.79
C TRP A 22 10.10 -2.93 -7.41
N GLN A 23 10.18 -2.84 -8.73
CA GLN A 23 10.64 -1.61 -9.40
C GLN A 23 9.51 -0.63 -9.70
N VAL A 24 8.28 -1.10 -9.87
CA VAL A 24 7.13 -0.28 -10.25
C VAL A 24 6.13 -0.18 -9.11
N TYR A 25 5.50 -1.29 -8.72
CA TYR A 25 4.39 -1.26 -7.73
C TYR A 25 4.86 -0.94 -6.31
N LEU A 26 6.03 -1.44 -5.91
CA LEU A 26 6.63 -1.16 -4.60
C LEU A 26 7.69 -0.07 -4.63
N HIS A 27 7.64 0.79 -5.66
CA HIS A 27 8.48 1.98 -5.70
C HIS A 27 8.07 2.96 -4.60
N LYS A 28 9.04 3.59 -3.92
CA LYS A 28 8.80 4.51 -2.79
C LYS A 28 7.77 5.60 -3.10
N THR A 29 7.74 6.12 -4.31
CA THR A 29 6.78 7.16 -4.72
C THR A 29 5.36 6.61 -4.80
N VAL A 30 5.19 5.37 -5.31
CA VAL A 30 3.87 4.73 -5.38
C VAL A 30 3.36 4.46 -3.97
N ILE A 31 4.18 3.84 -3.12
CA ILE A 31 3.86 3.62 -1.71
C ILE A 31 3.50 4.93 -1.01
N ALA A 32 4.27 6.00 -1.23
CA ALA A 32 4.02 7.29 -0.61
C ALA A 32 2.67 7.89 -1.03
N ALA A 33 2.27 7.72 -2.30
CA ALA A 33 0.99 8.21 -2.80
C ALA A 33 -0.18 7.37 -2.28
N GLU A 34 -0.03 6.05 -2.28
CA GLU A 34 -1.00 5.09 -1.76
C GLU A 34 -1.26 5.32 -0.27
N GLN A 35 -0.20 5.39 0.52
CA GLN A 35 -0.31 5.63 1.97
C GLN A 35 -0.92 7.00 2.28
N LEU A 36 -0.60 8.03 1.51
CA LEU A 36 -1.21 9.35 1.67
C LEU A 36 -2.72 9.31 1.38
N LEU A 37 -3.12 8.60 0.31
CA LEU A 37 -4.52 8.40 -0.02
C LEU A 37 -5.27 7.63 1.09
N ILE A 38 -4.67 6.55 1.61
CA ILE A 38 -5.25 5.78 2.72
C ILE A 38 -5.47 6.67 3.94
N LYS A 39 -4.47 7.48 4.33
CA LYS A 39 -4.58 8.39 5.49
C LYS A 39 -5.65 9.47 5.29
N ILE A 40 -5.82 9.99 4.08
CA ILE A 40 -6.92 10.91 3.76
C ILE A 40 -8.28 10.23 3.97
N LEU A 41 -8.44 9.01 3.46
CA LEU A 41 -9.70 8.27 3.56
C LEU A 41 -10.00 7.85 5.01
N GLU A 42 -8.99 7.46 5.78
CA GLU A 42 -9.11 7.18 7.21
C GLU A 42 -9.62 8.41 7.97
N ARG A 43 -9.00 9.59 7.76
CA ARG A 43 -9.43 10.84 8.43
C ARG A 43 -10.84 11.27 8.01
N ALA A 44 -11.14 11.23 6.73
CA ALA A 44 -12.48 11.56 6.22
C ALA A 44 -13.55 10.63 6.81
N LYS A 45 -13.24 9.34 6.92
CA LYS A 45 -14.11 8.35 7.53
C LYS A 45 -14.34 8.64 9.02
N GLU A 46 -13.29 8.91 9.77
CA GLU A 46 -13.35 9.28 11.18
C GLU A 46 -14.25 10.50 11.40
N LEU A 47 -13.99 11.58 10.67
CA LEU A 47 -14.78 12.82 10.76
C LEU A 47 -16.26 12.59 10.41
N SER A 48 -16.54 11.81 9.37
CA SER A 48 -17.92 11.50 8.97
C SER A 48 -18.65 10.67 10.03
N LEU A 49 -17.97 9.74 10.70
CA LEU A 49 -18.54 8.92 11.77
C LEU A 49 -18.78 9.73 13.07
N THR A 50 -18.03 10.81 13.30
CA THR A 50 -18.25 11.75 14.41
C THR A 50 -19.32 12.80 14.10
N GLY A 51 -19.93 12.75 12.91
CA GLY A 51 -21.04 13.62 12.51
C GLY A 51 -20.65 14.85 11.70
N LYS A 52 -19.38 14.99 11.30
CA LYS A 52 -18.97 16.06 10.39
C LYS A 52 -19.49 15.78 8.98
N GLU A 53 -20.21 16.74 8.41
CA GLU A 53 -20.64 16.67 7.02
C GLU A 53 -19.45 16.99 6.08
N LEU A 54 -19.03 15.99 5.31
CA LEU A 54 -18.02 16.14 4.27
C LEU A 54 -18.67 16.04 2.89
N PHE A 55 -18.16 16.82 1.95
CA PHE A 55 -18.55 16.64 0.55
C PHE A 55 -18.20 15.25 0.06
N ALA A 56 -19.18 14.56 -0.51
CA ALA A 56 -19.00 13.28 -1.18
C ALA A 56 -20.14 13.05 -2.18
N THR A 57 -19.89 12.28 -3.24
CA THR A 57 -20.96 11.78 -4.10
C THR A 57 -21.85 10.78 -3.34
N PRO A 58 -23.10 10.54 -3.74
CA PRO A 58 -24.01 9.68 -2.98
C PRO A 58 -23.46 8.27 -2.69
N CYS A 59 -22.79 7.66 -3.70
CA CYS A 59 -22.15 6.35 -3.52
C CYS A 59 -20.99 6.40 -2.51
N PHE A 60 -20.18 7.43 -2.57
CA PHE A 60 -19.05 7.59 -1.66
C PHE A 60 -19.48 7.96 -0.24
N ALA A 61 -20.47 8.86 -0.10
CA ALA A 61 -21.06 9.22 1.19
C ALA A 61 -21.59 8.00 1.95
N HIS A 62 -22.18 7.04 1.22
CA HIS A 62 -22.66 5.79 1.79
C HIS A 62 -21.55 5.03 2.55
N PHE A 63 -20.34 4.98 2.00
CA PHE A 63 -19.22 4.31 2.63
C PHE A 63 -18.49 5.17 3.67
N LEU A 64 -18.55 6.48 3.57
CA LEU A 64 -17.99 7.38 4.58
C LEU A 64 -18.82 7.38 5.88
N THR A 65 -20.14 7.38 5.77
CA THR A 65 -21.03 7.54 6.93
C THR A 65 -21.42 6.23 7.61
N HIS A 66 -21.11 5.06 7.01
CA HIS A 66 -21.48 3.75 7.57
C HIS A 66 -20.26 2.82 7.69
N SER A 67 -20.16 2.10 8.79
CA SER A 67 -19.19 1.00 8.94
C SER A 67 -19.79 -0.27 8.35
N ILE A 68 -19.37 -0.62 7.13
CA ILE A 68 -19.90 -1.75 6.36
C ILE A 68 -18.90 -2.90 6.37
N THR A 69 -19.34 -4.06 6.78
CA THR A 69 -18.55 -5.29 6.84
C THR A 69 -18.78 -6.18 5.62
N LYS A 70 -17.94 -7.19 5.43
CA LYS A 70 -18.14 -8.19 4.37
C LYS A 70 -19.50 -8.89 4.47
N ASN A 71 -20.00 -9.11 5.68
CA ASN A 71 -21.31 -9.76 5.88
C ASN A 71 -22.46 -8.86 5.40
N ASP A 72 -22.34 -7.55 5.57
CA ASP A 72 -23.36 -6.60 5.13
C ASP A 72 -23.52 -6.61 3.61
N PHE A 73 -22.46 -6.82 2.85
CA PHE A 73 -22.55 -7.02 1.39
C PHE A 73 -23.33 -8.27 1.00
N ILE A 74 -23.32 -9.31 1.83
CA ILE A 74 -24.05 -10.55 1.58
C ILE A 74 -25.54 -10.38 1.93
N THR A 75 -25.83 -9.67 3.03
CA THR A 75 -27.18 -9.55 3.59
C THR A 75 -28.00 -8.43 2.97
N ASN A 76 -27.34 -7.39 2.44
CA ASN A 76 -28.03 -6.23 1.88
C ASN A 76 -27.44 -5.83 0.51
N PRO A 77 -28.16 -6.07 -0.60
CA PRO A 77 -27.68 -5.79 -1.96
C PRO A 77 -27.43 -4.29 -2.24
N ILE A 78 -27.92 -3.39 -1.38
CA ILE A 78 -27.68 -1.95 -1.56
C ILE A 78 -26.20 -1.62 -1.48
N HIS A 79 -25.44 -2.30 -0.60
CA HIS A 79 -23.99 -2.05 -0.46
C HIS A 79 -23.23 -2.39 -1.74
N LEU A 80 -23.59 -3.51 -2.38
CA LEU A 80 -22.99 -3.90 -3.66
C LEU A 80 -23.34 -2.90 -4.77
N LYS A 81 -24.61 -2.44 -4.82
CA LYS A 81 -25.05 -1.42 -5.77
C LYS A 81 -24.29 -0.11 -5.59
N GLN A 82 -24.13 0.37 -4.35
CA GLN A 82 -23.36 1.58 -4.06
C GLN A 82 -21.89 1.41 -4.41
N PHE A 83 -21.30 0.23 -4.08
CA PHE A 83 -19.91 -0.07 -4.41
C PHE A 83 -19.66 -0.10 -5.93
N SER A 84 -20.57 -0.68 -6.72
CA SER A 84 -20.45 -0.72 -8.17
C SER A 84 -20.62 0.64 -8.86
N GLY A 85 -21.13 1.63 -8.13
CA GLY A 85 -21.26 3.01 -8.61
C GLY A 85 -20.09 3.92 -8.25
N LEU A 86 -19.09 3.39 -7.48
CA LEU A 86 -17.89 4.15 -7.12
C LEU A 86 -16.86 4.10 -8.24
N ASP A 87 -16.20 5.24 -8.47
CA ASP A 87 -15.02 5.34 -9.30
C ASP A 87 -13.98 6.32 -8.71
N ASP A 88 -12.85 6.45 -9.41
CA ASP A 88 -11.75 7.32 -8.98
C ASP A 88 -12.15 8.81 -8.92
N HIS A 89 -13.14 9.23 -9.73
CA HIS A 89 -13.60 10.62 -9.76
C HIS A 89 -14.34 10.99 -8.48
N ASP A 90 -15.10 10.07 -7.89
CA ASP A 90 -15.76 10.29 -6.60
C ASP A 90 -14.74 10.67 -5.52
N ILE A 91 -13.65 9.92 -5.47
CA ILE A 91 -12.58 10.08 -4.48
C ILE A 91 -11.77 11.34 -4.76
N PHE A 92 -11.25 11.51 -5.99
CA PHE A 92 -10.39 12.66 -6.30
C PHE A 92 -11.13 14.00 -6.30
N THR A 93 -12.41 14.02 -6.66
CA THR A 93 -13.23 15.23 -6.54
C THR A 93 -13.40 15.62 -5.07
N SER A 94 -13.73 14.66 -4.22
CA SER A 94 -13.87 14.88 -2.79
C SER A 94 -12.56 15.39 -2.16
N ILE A 95 -11.42 14.79 -2.49
CA ILE A 95 -10.10 15.22 -2.02
C ILE A 95 -9.80 16.68 -2.39
N LYS A 96 -10.16 17.10 -3.62
CA LYS A 96 -9.96 18.51 -4.03
C LYS A 96 -10.83 19.49 -3.23
N VAL A 97 -12.04 19.08 -2.87
CA VAL A 97 -12.90 19.89 -2.00
C VAL A 97 -12.36 19.90 -0.57
N TRP A 98 -11.99 18.73 -0.02
CA TRP A 98 -11.45 18.61 1.33
C TRP A 98 -10.10 19.31 1.52
N ALA A 99 -9.38 19.61 0.45
CA ALA A 99 -8.16 20.42 0.52
C ALA A 99 -8.39 21.83 1.08
N GLN A 100 -9.65 22.26 1.20
CA GLN A 100 -10.06 23.53 1.80
C GLN A 100 -10.96 23.34 3.04
N ASP A 101 -10.97 22.12 3.61
CA ASP A 101 -11.74 21.80 4.81
C ASP A 101 -11.13 22.46 6.04
N ASP A 102 -11.96 22.72 7.07
CA ASP A 102 -11.53 23.33 8.34
C ASP A 102 -10.69 22.36 9.20
N ASP A 103 -10.81 21.04 8.97
CA ASP A 103 -9.97 20.06 9.65
C ASP A 103 -8.54 20.17 9.13
N LEU A 104 -7.62 20.56 10.01
CA LEU A 104 -6.21 20.79 9.68
C LEU A 104 -5.53 19.55 9.09
N ILE A 105 -5.85 18.36 9.60
CA ILE A 105 -5.23 17.12 9.16
C ILE A 105 -5.74 16.75 7.78
N LEU A 106 -7.06 16.70 7.60
CA LEU A 106 -7.69 16.36 6.33
C LEU A 106 -7.23 17.30 5.22
N SER A 107 -7.32 18.63 5.45
CA SER A 107 -6.94 19.62 4.46
C SER A 107 -5.45 19.58 4.13
N THR A 108 -4.57 19.41 5.13
CA THR A 108 -3.12 19.27 4.92
C THR A 108 -2.79 18.05 4.05
N LEU A 109 -3.35 16.88 4.36
CA LEU A 109 -3.09 15.65 3.60
C LEU A 109 -3.64 15.75 2.16
N CYS A 110 -4.83 16.31 1.99
CA CYS A 110 -5.44 16.52 0.67
C CYS A 110 -4.62 17.49 -0.19
N GLN A 111 -4.20 18.63 0.36
CA GLN A 111 -3.33 19.59 -0.33
C GLN A 111 -2.01 18.94 -0.77
N ARG A 112 -1.43 18.10 0.08
CA ARG A 112 -0.20 17.36 -0.24
C ARG A 112 -0.39 16.39 -1.41
N LEU A 113 -1.49 15.66 -1.45
CA LEU A 113 -1.76 14.73 -2.54
C LEU A 113 -1.97 15.50 -3.86
N VAL A 114 -2.75 16.58 -3.84
CA VAL A 114 -3.00 17.43 -5.02
C VAL A 114 -1.70 18.08 -5.52
N ALA A 115 -0.87 18.58 -4.62
CA ALA A 115 0.42 19.20 -4.94
C ALA A 115 1.55 18.19 -5.19
N ARG A 116 1.28 16.87 -5.07
CA ARG A 116 2.29 15.80 -5.18
C ARG A 116 3.46 15.93 -4.17
N ASN A 117 3.21 16.56 -3.04
CA ASN A 117 4.15 16.64 -1.92
C ASN A 117 3.97 15.43 -0.98
N LEU A 118 4.32 14.25 -1.50
CA LEU A 118 4.08 12.96 -0.87
C LEU A 118 4.97 12.75 0.36
N TYR A 119 4.63 11.73 1.19
CA TYR A 119 5.48 11.28 2.28
C TYR A 119 6.91 10.93 1.83
N ARG A 120 7.85 11.06 2.76
CA ARG A 120 9.12 10.34 2.68
C ARG A 120 8.87 8.91 3.12
N VAL A 121 9.39 7.94 2.34
CA VAL A 121 9.28 6.51 2.64
C VAL A 121 10.68 5.93 2.80
N GLU A 122 10.96 5.39 3.97
CA GLU A 122 12.14 4.58 4.24
C GLU A 122 11.74 3.11 4.26
N ILE A 123 12.47 2.27 3.52
CA ILE A 123 12.21 0.82 3.44
C ILE A 123 13.40 0.09 4.04
N SER A 124 13.15 -0.83 4.96
CA SER A 124 14.17 -1.62 5.67
C SER A 124 13.81 -3.10 5.74
N ASN A 125 14.81 -3.94 6.08
CA ASN A 125 14.61 -5.37 6.33
C ASN A 125 14.23 -5.65 7.80
N SER A 126 14.33 -4.64 8.67
CA SER A 126 13.97 -4.73 10.08
C SER A 126 12.99 -3.61 10.44
N PRO A 127 12.13 -3.80 11.44
CA PRO A 127 11.22 -2.77 11.88
C PRO A 127 11.97 -1.52 12.36
N PRO A 128 11.44 -0.31 12.12
CA PRO A 128 11.98 0.92 12.69
C PRO A 128 11.98 0.85 14.22
N SER A 129 12.96 1.48 14.87
CA SER A 129 12.98 1.53 16.33
C SER A 129 11.86 2.43 16.86
N ILE A 130 11.29 2.07 18.01
CA ILE A 130 10.27 2.89 18.71
C ILE A 130 10.82 4.28 19.00
N HIS A 131 12.10 4.38 19.38
CA HIS A 131 12.75 5.68 19.62
C HIS A 131 12.73 6.57 18.37
N GLN A 132 13.02 6.02 17.19
CA GLN A 132 12.97 6.75 15.92
C GLN A 132 11.56 7.24 15.62
N ILE A 133 10.56 6.38 15.78
CA ILE A 133 9.14 6.74 15.55
C ILE A 133 8.73 7.87 16.48
N ASN A 134 9.03 7.76 17.79
CA ASN A 134 8.65 8.75 18.78
C ASN A 134 9.32 10.12 18.53
N GLN A 135 10.60 10.15 18.13
CA GLN A 135 11.27 11.39 17.78
C GLN A 135 10.61 12.10 16.58
N LEU A 136 10.25 11.34 15.55
CA LEU A 136 9.56 11.89 14.37
C LEU A 136 8.16 12.38 14.73
N ALA A 137 7.43 11.64 15.58
CA ALA A 137 6.11 12.02 16.07
C ALA A 137 6.14 13.32 16.89
N GLN A 138 7.07 13.43 17.84
CA GLN A 138 7.26 14.67 18.62
C GLN A 138 7.59 15.86 17.73
N TRP A 139 8.41 15.65 16.70
CA TRP A 139 8.71 16.71 15.76
C TRP A 139 7.45 17.11 14.95
N ALA A 140 6.64 16.15 14.50
CA ALA A 140 5.40 16.39 13.79
C ALA A 140 4.41 17.17 14.69
N GLN A 141 4.23 16.75 15.94
CA GLN A 141 3.37 17.41 16.92
C GLN A 141 3.77 18.88 17.13
N SER A 142 5.05 19.13 17.39
CA SER A 142 5.55 20.49 17.59
C SER A 142 5.47 21.36 16.32
N LYS A 143 5.65 20.77 15.14
CA LYS A 143 5.67 21.50 13.86
C LYS A 143 4.29 21.89 13.37
N PHE A 144 3.30 21.00 13.55
CA PHE A 144 1.96 21.17 13.02
C PHE A 144 0.92 21.55 14.08
N ASP A 145 1.36 21.67 15.35
CA ASP A 145 0.49 21.99 16.51
C ASP A 145 -0.73 21.05 16.58
N ILE A 146 -0.44 19.73 16.54
CA ILE A 146 -1.44 18.67 16.56
C ILE A 146 -1.38 17.87 17.86
N GLU A 147 -2.48 17.21 18.19
CA GLU A 147 -2.53 16.30 19.34
C GLU A 147 -1.70 15.03 19.12
N GLU A 148 -1.34 14.34 20.20
CA GLU A 148 -0.51 13.14 20.14
C GLU A 148 -1.15 12.04 19.29
N ASP A 149 -2.45 11.80 19.43
CA ASP A 149 -3.20 10.78 18.67
C ASP A 149 -3.20 11.06 17.17
N ASP A 150 -3.20 12.33 16.79
CA ASP A 150 -3.20 12.77 15.39
C ASP A 150 -1.84 12.62 14.70
N THR A 151 -0.76 12.41 15.45
CA THR A 151 0.58 12.22 14.88
C THR A 151 0.66 11.02 13.94
N SER A 152 -0.20 10.02 14.12
CA SER A 152 -0.31 8.81 13.28
C SER A 152 -0.71 9.10 11.83
N TYR A 153 -1.24 10.28 11.53
CA TYR A 153 -1.48 10.76 10.17
C TYR A 153 -0.23 11.33 9.49
N PHE A 154 0.80 11.68 10.25
CA PHE A 154 2.02 12.32 9.76
C PHE A 154 3.26 11.43 9.85
N VAL A 155 3.28 10.50 10.81
CA VAL A 155 4.38 9.55 11.03
C VAL A 155 3.80 8.19 11.39
N PHE A 156 4.09 7.18 10.60
CA PHE A 156 3.59 5.82 10.84
C PHE A 156 4.45 4.76 10.16
N THR A 157 4.23 3.53 10.54
CA THR A 157 4.89 2.35 9.98
C THR A 157 3.89 1.40 9.38
N ASP A 158 4.31 0.67 8.35
CA ASP A 158 3.53 -0.40 7.76
C ASP A 158 4.47 -1.50 7.26
N THR A 159 3.92 -2.62 6.82
CA THR A 159 4.68 -3.78 6.34
C THR A 159 4.25 -4.17 4.95
N ILE A 160 5.22 -4.23 4.04
CA ILE A 160 5.01 -4.69 2.68
C ILE A 160 5.38 -6.16 2.59
N LYS A 161 4.41 -7.00 2.17
CA LYS A 161 4.64 -8.43 1.91
C LYS A 161 4.44 -8.71 0.44
N ASN A 162 5.45 -9.29 -0.19
CA ASN A 162 5.34 -9.75 -1.57
C ASN A 162 5.70 -11.23 -1.65
N LYS A 163 4.77 -11.99 -2.23
CA LYS A 163 4.93 -13.39 -2.58
C LYS A 163 4.70 -13.53 -4.07
N THR A 164 5.76 -13.81 -4.80
CA THR A 164 5.71 -13.82 -6.27
C THR A 164 4.93 -15.01 -6.81
N TYR A 165 5.05 -16.16 -6.15
CA TYR A 165 4.40 -17.41 -6.54
C TYR A 165 3.89 -18.15 -5.30
N GLN A 166 2.69 -18.72 -5.39
CA GLN A 166 2.12 -19.59 -4.36
C GLN A 166 1.98 -21.00 -4.91
N THR A 167 2.53 -21.97 -4.19
CA THR A 167 2.26 -23.38 -4.41
C THR A 167 0.90 -23.74 -3.77
N GLY A 168 0.09 -24.59 -4.42
CA GLY A 168 -1.23 -25.01 -3.92
C GLY A 168 -2.36 -24.75 -4.91
N GLU A 169 -3.56 -24.42 -4.42
CA GLU A 169 -4.71 -24.11 -5.29
C GLU A 169 -4.43 -22.88 -6.16
N GLY A 170 -4.65 -23.04 -7.49
CA GLY A 170 -4.36 -21.99 -8.46
C GLY A 170 -2.92 -21.96 -8.98
N ASN A 171 -2.10 -22.95 -8.63
CA ASN A 171 -0.73 -23.08 -9.09
C ASN A 171 -0.60 -23.36 -10.61
N ILE A 172 0.57 -23.06 -11.18
CA ILE A 172 0.88 -23.33 -12.58
C ILE A 172 1.30 -24.78 -12.72
N LYS A 173 0.47 -25.57 -13.43
CA LYS A 173 0.69 -27.00 -13.64
C LYS A 173 1.39 -27.24 -14.97
N ILE A 174 2.43 -28.06 -14.93
CA ILE A 174 3.24 -28.49 -16.09
C ILE A 174 2.93 -29.94 -16.39
N LEU A 175 2.59 -30.24 -17.65
CA LEU A 175 2.48 -31.59 -18.19
C LEU A 175 3.86 -32.03 -18.69
N MET A 176 4.42 -33.01 -18.02
CA MET A 176 5.72 -33.58 -18.35
C MET A 176 5.59 -34.58 -19.55
N LYS A 177 6.70 -34.98 -20.15
CA LYS A 177 6.74 -35.95 -21.27
C LYS A 177 6.28 -37.35 -20.88
N ASP A 178 6.31 -37.68 -19.61
CA ASP A 178 5.85 -38.93 -19.02
C ASP A 178 4.36 -38.89 -18.61
N ASP A 179 3.61 -37.90 -19.12
CA ASP A 179 2.21 -37.63 -18.80
C ASP A 179 1.92 -37.29 -17.32
N THR A 180 2.95 -37.12 -16.51
CA THR A 180 2.78 -36.63 -15.13
C THR A 180 2.55 -35.14 -15.10
N VAL A 181 1.75 -34.65 -14.09
CA VAL A 181 1.47 -33.22 -13.88
C VAL A 181 2.18 -32.77 -12.61
N LYS A 182 3.08 -31.82 -12.76
CA LYS A 182 3.85 -31.23 -11.64
C LYS A 182 3.61 -29.75 -11.52
N ASP A 183 3.80 -29.21 -10.29
CA ASP A 183 3.88 -27.75 -10.08
C ASP A 183 5.15 -27.21 -10.75
N ILE A 184 5.08 -26.01 -11.33
CA ILE A 184 6.24 -25.35 -11.97
C ILE A 184 7.44 -25.24 -11.02
N ALA A 185 7.22 -25.03 -9.73
CA ALA A 185 8.29 -24.95 -8.74
C ALA A 185 9.02 -26.28 -8.53
N VAL A 186 8.38 -27.39 -8.86
CA VAL A 186 8.95 -28.75 -8.80
C VAL A 186 9.46 -29.21 -10.17
N ALA A 187 8.80 -28.77 -11.25
CA ALA A 187 9.15 -29.17 -12.61
C ALA A 187 10.36 -28.43 -13.16
N SER A 188 10.66 -27.24 -12.62
CA SER A 188 11.82 -26.45 -13.00
C SER A 188 13.09 -26.93 -12.30
N ASP A 189 14.17 -27.02 -13.05
CA ASP A 189 15.55 -27.23 -12.58
C ASP A 189 16.24 -25.95 -12.13
N ASN A 190 15.55 -24.82 -12.23
CA ASN A 190 16.08 -23.53 -11.83
C ASN A 190 15.80 -23.25 -10.35
N SER A 191 16.81 -23.33 -9.51
CA SER A 191 16.75 -23.03 -8.07
C SER A 191 16.21 -21.60 -7.75
N ASN A 192 16.20 -20.69 -8.71
CA ASN A 192 15.62 -19.37 -8.55
C ASN A 192 14.09 -19.41 -8.38
N LEU A 193 13.39 -20.40 -8.93
CA LEU A 193 11.93 -20.52 -8.75
C LEU A 193 11.57 -20.88 -7.32
N GLU A 194 12.33 -21.75 -6.67
CA GLU A 194 12.14 -22.03 -5.25
C GLU A 194 12.29 -20.75 -4.40
N ALA A 195 13.25 -19.87 -4.75
CA ALA A 195 13.40 -18.57 -4.09
C ALA A 195 12.20 -17.63 -4.35
N LEU A 196 11.45 -17.80 -5.45
CA LEU A 196 10.25 -17.00 -5.73
C LEU A 196 9.04 -17.42 -4.89
N THR A 197 9.04 -18.60 -4.30
CA THR A 197 7.96 -19.04 -3.40
C THR A 197 8.09 -18.45 -2.00
N LYS A 198 9.28 -17.96 -1.63
CA LYS A 198 9.51 -17.34 -0.32
C LYS A 198 8.91 -15.93 -0.27
N SER A 199 8.11 -15.69 0.76
CA SER A 199 7.59 -14.34 1.01
C SER A 199 8.73 -13.40 1.42
N VAL A 200 8.81 -12.26 0.77
CA VAL A 200 9.71 -11.17 1.16
C VAL A 200 8.90 -10.14 1.92
N GLU A 201 9.32 -9.86 3.14
CA GLU A 201 8.72 -8.85 4.00
C GLU A 201 9.67 -7.67 4.14
N LYS A 202 9.15 -6.46 4.01
CA LYS A 202 9.86 -5.20 4.21
C LYS A 202 9.04 -4.30 5.11
N TYR A 203 9.71 -3.57 5.98
CA TYR A 203 9.11 -2.57 6.85
C TYR A 203 9.24 -1.20 6.21
N ILE A 204 8.19 -0.42 6.27
CA ILE A 204 8.20 0.96 5.81
C ILE A 204 8.00 1.90 6.99
N LEU A 205 8.70 3.02 6.94
CA LEU A 205 8.49 4.17 7.80
C LEU A 205 8.13 5.35 6.91
N CYS A 206 6.92 5.87 7.11
CA CYS A 206 6.37 6.99 6.37
C CYS A 206 6.35 8.22 7.27
N TYR A 207 6.80 9.36 6.76
CA TYR A 207 6.70 10.65 7.45
C TYR A 207 6.74 11.82 6.46
N LEU A 208 6.32 12.99 6.92
CA LEU A 208 6.32 14.17 6.07
C LEU A 208 7.75 14.62 5.74
N LYS A 209 7.97 15.13 4.53
CA LYS A 209 9.31 15.52 4.05
C LYS A 209 9.94 16.69 4.83
N GLU A 210 9.12 17.51 5.45
CA GLU A 210 9.54 18.62 6.31
C GLU A 210 10.15 18.14 7.62
N ILE A 211 9.87 16.90 8.00
CA ILE A 211 10.49 16.26 9.15
C ILE A 211 11.92 15.86 8.75
N PRO A 212 12.97 16.34 9.44
CA PRO A 212 14.32 15.97 9.12
C PRO A 212 14.52 14.47 9.35
N PRO A 213 15.22 13.77 8.43
CA PRO A 213 15.50 12.37 8.60
C PRO A 213 16.43 12.17 9.81
N ILE A 214 16.11 11.20 10.67
CA ILE A 214 17.01 10.82 11.74
C ILE A 214 18.19 10.08 11.14
N PRO A 215 19.45 10.44 11.46
CA PRO A 215 20.62 9.72 10.99
C PRO A 215 20.57 8.27 11.48
N THR A 216 20.33 7.32 10.60
CA THR A 216 20.48 5.91 10.91
C THR A 216 21.93 5.51 10.65
N LYS A 217 22.59 4.83 11.60
CA LYS A 217 23.99 4.35 11.46
C LYS A 217 24.17 3.37 10.27
N ASP A 218 23.07 2.84 9.72
CA ASP A 218 23.06 1.77 8.72
C ASP A 218 22.52 2.22 7.34
N ARG A 219 22.69 3.48 6.94
CA ARG A 219 22.46 3.86 5.54
C ARG A 219 23.58 3.33 4.67
N TYR A 220 23.46 2.08 4.20
CA TYR A 220 24.17 1.66 2.99
C TYR A 220 23.59 2.47 1.81
N ILE A 221 24.27 3.58 1.50
CA ILE A 221 24.05 4.29 0.23
C ILE A 221 24.65 3.37 -0.83
N ILE A 222 23.83 2.56 -1.48
CA ILE A 222 24.20 1.97 -2.76
C ILE A 222 24.22 3.13 -3.72
N LYS A 223 25.39 3.76 -3.89
CA LYS A 223 25.64 4.66 -5.04
C LYS A 223 25.64 3.75 -6.26
N PRO A 224 24.82 4.02 -7.29
CA PRO A 224 24.99 3.34 -8.55
C PRO A 224 26.39 3.71 -9.05
N SER A 225 27.26 2.71 -9.18
CA SER A 225 28.49 2.84 -9.97
C SER A 225 28.06 2.85 -11.43
N PHE A 226 28.21 3.99 -12.08
CA PHE A 226 28.16 4.11 -13.53
C PHE A 226 29.46 3.57 -14.13
#